data_f509b476e9942695219a2cd28cbab5ce
#
_entry.id   f509b476e9942695219a2cd28cbab5ce
#
_cell.length_a   1.000
_cell.length_b   1.000
_cell.length_c   1.000
_cell.angle_alpha   90.00
_cell.angle_beta   90.00
_cell.angle_gamma   90.00
#
_symmetry.space_group_name_H-M   'P 1'
#
loop_
_entity.id
_entity.type
_entity.pdbx_description
1 polymer ?
#
loop_
_entity_poly.entity_id
_entity_poly.type
_entity_poly.pdbx_seq_one_letter_code
_entity_poly.pdbx_strand_id
1 'polypeptide(L)'
;MLEVACDGSALGNPGPAGWAWVIDDKRWAAGGWEESTNNRAELQAVIEILKATAHTHEDLLILADSKYVINSVTKWMPVWRLKGWKRANGQDVLNRDLMEELWEQVDALEKSGRKLKFQWVKGHSNHELNEAADQRARAVATAIRDKGEPDLGPGLGTGEKTEVTEAGSRDAGEPAGEPGDTVNVWCPLEKDLADQIVERAKALGLTPHALLAQVIEVGWKEHRDSGK
;
A
#
# COMPACT_ATOMS: atom_id res chain seq x y z
N MET A 1 1.75 5.91 18.76
CA MET A 1 0.63 5.98 17.78
C MET A 1 1.05 6.96 16.71
N LEU A 2 1.08 6.50 15.49
CA LEU A 2 1.46 7.28 14.32
C LEU A 2 0.22 7.97 13.76
N GLU A 3 0.28 9.29 13.62
CA GLU A 3 -0.78 10.09 13.01
C GLU A 3 -0.51 10.28 11.53
N VAL A 4 -1.51 10.04 10.69
CA VAL A 4 -1.38 10.10 9.24
C VAL A 4 -2.66 10.64 8.61
N ALA A 5 -2.53 11.57 7.68
CA ALA A 5 -3.65 12.02 6.86
C ALA A 5 -3.72 11.19 5.56
N CYS A 6 -4.93 10.83 5.16
CA CYS A 6 -5.22 10.11 3.93
C CYS A 6 -6.29 10.84 3.14
N ASP A 7 -6.05 11.02 1.84
CA ASP A 7 -7.02 11.66 0.96
C ASP A 7 -6.95 11.09 -0.47
N GLY A 8 -8.02 11.31 -1.22
CA GLY A 8 -8.14 10.95 -2.62
C GLY A 8 -8.77 12.07 -3.44
N SER A 9 -8.30 12.24 -4.66
CA SER A 9 -8.80 13.28 -5.57
C SER A 9 -9.02 12.72 -6.97
N ALA A 10 -10.18 13.01 -7.57
CA ALA A 10 -10.47 12.65 -8.96
C ALA A 10 -10.86 13.90 -9.76
N LEU A 11 -10.22 14.09 -10.92
CA LEU A 11 -10.52 15.19 -11.86
C LEU A 11 -11.64 14.80 -12.82
N GLY A 12 -12.76 14.41 -12.26
CA GLY A 12 -13.91 13.77 -12.89
C GLY A 12 -14.30 12.53 -12.09
N ASN A 13 -15.51 12.02 -12.28
CA ASN A 13 -15.98 10.90 -11.47
C ASN A 13 -16.83 9.92 -12.30
N PRO A 14 -16.19 8.99 -13.08
CA PRO A 14 -14.76 8.68 -13.11
C PRO A 14 -13.89 9.66 -13.91
N GLY A 15 -12.57 9.61 -13.66
CA GLY A 15 -11.57 10.40 -14.37
C GLY A 15 -10.17 10.16 -13.80
N PRO A 16 -9.15 10.92 -14.27
CA PRO A 16 -7.81 10.87 -13.69
C PRO A 16 -7.88 11.09 -12.18
N ALA A 17 -7.32 10.18 -11.41
CA ALA A 17 -7.46 10.16 -9.97
C ALA A 17 -6.12 9.88 -9.29
N GLY A 18 -5.90 10.51 -8.13
CA GLY A 18 -4.76 10.29 -7.28
C GLY A 18 -5.17 10.06 -5.84
N TRP A 19 -4.34 9.35 -5.12
CA TRP A 19 -4.42 9.12 -3.69
C TRP A 19 -3.12 9.55 -3.01
N ALA A 20 -3.19 9.93 -1.76
CA ALA A 20 -2.00 10.20 -0.96
C ALA A 20 -2.23 9.91 0.52
N TRP A 21 -1.15 9.54 1.20
CA TRP A 21 -1.05 9.55 2.64
C TRP A 21 0.17 10.38 3.08
N VAL A 22 0.04 11.09 4.20
CA VAL A 22 1.05 12.03 4.70
C VAL A 22 1.18 11.90 6.21
N ILE A 23 2.40 11.65 6.68
CA ILE A 23 2.78 11.70 8.08
C ILE A 23 3.49 13.04 8.37
N ASP A 24 4.40 13.43 7.50
CA ASP A 24 5.14 14.69 7.51
C ASP A 24 5.77 14.95 6.13
N ASP A 25 6.58 16.00 6.01
CA ASP A 25 7.21 16.36 4.73
C ASP A 25 8.23 15.35 4.19
N LYS A 26 8.71 14.44 5.04
CA LYS A 26 9.70 13.40 4.69
C LYS A 26 9.09 12.01 4.57
N ARG A 27 7.87 11.81 5.07
CA ARG A 27 7.19 10.52 5.11
C ARG A 27 5.80 10.67 4.53
N TRP A 28 5.69 10.42 3.26
CA TRP A 28 4.44 10.44 2.51
C TRP A 28 4.57 9.62 1.24
N ALA A 29 3.47 9.14 0.71
CA ALA A 29 3.42 8.56 -0.61
C ALA A 29 2.10 8.91 -1.30
N ALA A 30 2.14 8.85 -2.62
CA ALA A 30 1.00 9.08 -3.47
C ALA A 30 1.03 8.13 -4.67
N GLY A 31 -0.08 8.02 -5.37
CA GLY A 31 -0.20 7.25 -6.60
C GLY A 31 -1.54 7.53 -7.26
N GLY A 32 -1.81 6.91 -8.40
CA GLY A 32 -3.06 7.20 -9.08
C GLY A 32 -3.31 6.37 -10.33
N TRP A 33 -4.38 6.72 -11.05
CA TRP A 33 -4.84 6.02 -12.25
C TRP A 33 -5.35 7.00 -13.30
N GLU A 34 -5.30 6.59 -14.56
CA GLU A 34 -5.89 7.35 -15.68
C GLU A 34 -7.40 7.50 -15.55
N GLU A 35 -8.07 6.48 -14.97
CA GLU A 35 -9.50 6.49 -14.75
C GLU A 35 -9.86 5.81 -13.44
N SER A 36 -10.41 6.56 -12.50
CA SER A 36 -10.95 6.06 -11.24
C SER A 36 -11.96 7.04 -10.65
N THR A 37 -12.46 6.75 -9.45
CA THR A 37 -13.41 7.60 -8.74
C THR A 37 -12.78 8.15 -7.46
N ASN A 38 -13.30 9.27 -6.95
CA ASN A 38 -12.85 9.85 -5.69
C ASN A 38 -12.87 8.84 -4.54
N ASN A 39 -13.97 8.13 -4.37
CA ASN A 39 -14.10 7.12 -3.31
C ASN A 39 -13.06 5.99 -3.40
N ARG A 40 -12.68 5.58 -4.62
CA ARG A 40 -11.63 4.58 -4.81
C ARG A 40 -10.26 5.13 -4.40
N ALA A 41 -9.98 6.37 -4.75
CA ALA A 41 -8.73 7.03 -4.38
C ALA A 41 -8.61 7.19 -2.87
N GLU A 42 -9.67 7.60 -2.18
CA GLU A 42 -9.72 7.71 -0.71
C GLU A 42 -9.51 6.34 -0.01
N LEU A 43 -10.15 5.27 -0.51
CA LEU A 43 -9.94 3.91 0.01
C LEU A 43 -8.49 3.44 -0.19
N GLN A 44 -7.93 3.70 -1.37
CA GLN A 44 -6.56 3.32 -1.69
C GLN A 44 -5.53 4.01 -0.80
N ALA A 45 -5.71 5.29 -0.49
CA ALA A 45 -4.83 6.01 0.43
C ALA A 45 -4.70 5.28 1.78
N VAL A 46 -5.82 4.78 2.31
CA VAL A 46 -5.84 4.02 3.56
C VAL A 46 -5.21 2.63 3.39
N ILE A 47 -5.47 1.93 2.29
CA ILE A 47 -4.84 0.64 2.00
C ILE A 47 -3.32 0.80 1.96
N GLU A 48 -2.83 1.81 1.26
CA GLU A 48 -1.39 1.99 1.05
C GLU A 48 -0.64 2.36 2.33
N ILE A 49 -1.21 3.16 3.24
CA ILE A 49 -0.55 3.41 4.53
C ILE A 49 -0.56 2.17 5.42
N LEU A 50 -1.62 1.38 5.40
CA LEU A 50 -1.66 0.10 6.13
C LEU A 50 -0.57 -0.85 5.65
N LYS A 51 -0.40 -0.99 4.33
CA LYS A 51 0.68 -1.78 3.71
C LYS A 51 2.06 -1.23 4.08
N ALA A 52 2.26 0.08 3.91
CA ALA A 52 3.53 0.72 4.20
C ALA A 52 3.96 0.52 5.66
N THR A 53 3.01 0.52 6.59
CA THR A 53 3.28 0.36 8.04
C THR A 53 3.14 -1.08 8.54
N ALA A 54 2.95 -2.08 7.68
CA ALA A 54 2.72 -3.47 8.10
C ALA A 54 3.86 -4.04 8.95
N HIS A 55 5.08 -3.56 8.77
CA HIS A 55 6.29 -3.98 9.49
C HIS A 55 6.56 -3.20 10.78
N THR A 56 5.75 -2.17 11.09
CA THR A 56 5.91 -1.36 12.29
C THR A 56 5.09 -1.92 13.46
N HIS A 57 5.38 -1.44 14.67
CA HIS A 57 4.65 -1.83 15.88
C HIS A 57 3.74 -0.74 16.42
N GLU A 58 3.65 0.39 15.72
CA GLU A 58 2.90 1.55 16.16
C GLU A 58 1.42 1.42 15.83
N ASP A 59 0.57 1.83 16.77
CA ASP A 59 -0.85 2.07 16.50
C ASP A 59 -0.99 3.19 15.46
N LEU A 60 -2.06 3.18 14.67
CA LEU A 60 -2.36 4.20 13.68
C LEU A 60 -3.56 5.06 14.08
N LEU A 61 -3.42 6.36 13.88
CA LEU A 61 -4.52 7.32 13.85
C LEU A 61 -4.61 7.90 12.43
N ILE A 62 -5.66 7.53 11.70
CA ILE A 62 -5.90 8.05 10.36
C ILE A 62 -6.83 9.27 10.43
N LEU A 63 -6.34 10.39 9.91
CA LEU A 63 -7.10 11.60 9.69
C LEU A 63 -7.69 11.54 8.28
N ALA A 64 -9.00 11.65 8.15
CA ALA A 64 -9.67 11.66 6.86
C ALA A 64 -10.92 12.54 6.91
N ASP A 65 -11.22 13.23 5.83
CA ASP A 65 -12.46 14.01 5.68
C ASP A 65 -13.59 13.18 5.04
N SER A 66 -13.25 12.04 4.46
CA SER A 66 -14.19 11.11 3.87
C SER A 66 -14.98 10.30 4.91
N LYS A 67 -16.23 10.69 5.12
CA LYS A 67 -17.15 9.88 5.91
C LYS A 67 -17.43 8.51 5.29
N TYR A 68 -17.29 8.40 3.96
CA TYR A 68 -17.45 7.14 3.27
C TYR A 68 -16.38 6.14 3.71
N VAL A 69 -15.11 6.52 3.68
CA VAL A 69 -14.00 5.67 4.12
C VAL A 69 -14.14 5.29 5.59
N ILE A 70 -14.35 6.29 6.47
CA ILE A 70 -14.46 6.05 7.91
C ILE A 70 -15.61 5.07 8.21
N ASN A 71 -16.80 5.30 7.63
CA ASN A 71 -17.93 4.41 7.85
C ASN A 71 -17.73 3.03 7.20
N SER A 72 -17.05 2.96 6.07
CA SER A 72 -16.71 1.68 5.45
C SER A 72 -15.93 0.80 6.42
N VAL A 73 -14.83 1.33 6.97
CA VAL A 73 -13.97 0.56 7.89
C VAL A 73 -14.68 0.29 9.22
N THR A 74 -15.23 1.34 9.84
CA THR A 74 -15.69 1.24 11.23
C THR A 74 -17.08 0.62 11.41
N LYS A 75 -17.91 0.61 10.36
CA LYS A 75 -19.32 0.21 10.47
C LYS A 75 -19.75 -0.84 9.46
N TRP A 76 -19.37 -0.68 8.18
CA TRP A 76 -20.01 -1.44 7.12
C TRP A 76 -19.27 -2.73 6.76
N MET A 77 -17.95 -2.70 6.64
CA MET A 77 -17.14 -3.88 6.25
C MET A 77 -17.37 -5.10 7.15
N PRO A 78 -17.42 -4.99 8.49
CA PRO A 78 -17.71 -6.15 9.33
C PRO A 78 -19.04 -6.83 8.99
N VAL A 79 -20.07 -6.02 8.67
CA VAL A 79 -21.39 -6.54 8.29
C VAL A 79 -21.39 -7.09 6.87
N TRP A 80 -20.75 -6.40 5.93
CA TRP A 80 -20.69 -6.86 4.54
C TRP A 80 -19.91 -8.17 4.40
N ARG A 81 -18.81 -8.31 5.11
CA ARG A 81 -18.05 -9.56 5.15
C ARG A 81 -18.91 -10.75 5.56
N LEU A 82 -19.68 -10.61 6.65
CA LEU A 82 -20.60 -11.68 7.12
C LEU A 82 -21.69 -11.99 6.10
N LYS A 83 -22.04 -11.06 5.23
CA LYS A 83 -23.03 -11.21 4.15
C LYS A 83 -22.42 -11.55 2.78
N GLY A 84 -21.16 -11.98 2.73
CA GLY A 84 -20.46 -12.31 1.48
C GLY A 84 -20.29 -11.12 0.55
N TRP A 85 -20.07 -9.91 1.12
CA TRP A 85 -19.88 -8.65 0.38
C TRP A 85 -21.07 -8.25 -0.48
N LYS A 86 -22.28 -8.59 0.00
CA LYS A 86 -23.53 -8.25 -0.69
C LYS A 86 -24.32 -7.18 0.05
N ARG A 87 -24.97 -6.31 -0.71
CA ARG A 87 -25.96 -5.34 -0.22
C ARG A 87 -27.30 -6.04 0.03
N ALA A 88 -28.23 -5.35 0.68
CA ALA A 88 -29.57 -5.87 0.96
C ALA A 88 -30.35 -6.32 -0.30
N ASN A 89 -30.05 -5.73 -1.45
CA ASN A 89 -30.65 -6.07 -2.74
C ASN A 89 -29.94 -7.22 -3.49
N GLY A 90 -28.96 -7.88 -2.86
CA GLY A 90 -28.20 -9.00 -3.44
C GLY A 90 -27.05 -8.59 -4.37
N GLN A 91 -26.93 -7.31 -4.71
CA GLN A 91 -25.81 -6.81 -5.52
C GLN A 91 -24.53 -6.73 -4.69
N ASP A 92 -23.37 -6.77 -5.35
CA ASP A 92 -22.09 -6.55 -4.69
C ASP A 92 -22.02 -5.15 -4.07
N VAL A 93 -21.28 -5.02 -2.98
CA VAL A 93 -20.95 -3.70 -2.42
C VAL A 93 -20.12 -2.92 -3.44
N LEU A 94 -20.26 -1.60 -3.43
CA LEU A 94 -19.44 -0.74 -4.29
C LEU A 94 -17.97 -0.86 -3.89
N ASN A 95 -17.09 -0.86 -4.89
CA ASN A 95 -15.63 -0.98 -4.68
C ASN A 95 -15.28 -2.23 -3.87
N ARG A 96 -15.96 -3.36 -4.16
CA ARG A 96 -15.79 -4.61 -3.41
C ARG A 96 -14.34 -5.07 -3.38
N ASP A 97 -13.64 -4.94 -4.49
CA ASP A 97 -12.22 -5.23 -4.62
C ASP A 97 -11.38 -4.51 -3.56
N LEU A 98 -11.52 -3.19 -3.46
CA LEU A 98 -10.83 -2.39 -2.46
C LEU A 98 -11.34 -2.63 -1.03
N MET A 99 -12.63 -2.95 -0.87
CA MET A 99 -13.18 -3.28 0.46
C MET A 99 -12.64 -4.60 1.00
N GLU A 100 -12.49 -5.61 0.15
CA GLU A 100 -11.89 -6.89 0.52
C GLU A 100 -10.42 -6.70 0.89
N GLU A 101 -9.66 -5.99 0.06
CA GLU A 101 -8.26 -5.68 0.33
C GLU A 101 -8.07 -4.86 1.62
N LEU A 102 -8.86 -3.82 1.81
CA LEU A 102 -8.83 -2.98 3.01
C LEU A 102 -9.15 -3.81 4.27
N TRP A 103 -10.13 -4.73 4.18
CA TRP A 103 -10.43 -5.64 5.26
C TRP A 103 -9.23 -6.50 5.64
N GLU A 104 -8.53 -7.07 4.66
CA GLU A 104 -7.34 -7.89 4.91
C GLU A 104 -6.23 -7.11 5.62
N GLN A 105 -6.00 -5.86 5.21
CA GLN A 105 -5.00 -5.01 5.85
C GLN A 105 -5.39 -4.63 7.29
N VAL A 106 -6.66 -4.32 7.54
CA VAL A 106 -7.16 -4.01 8.88
C VAL A 106 -7.09 -5.24 9.78
N ASP A 107 -7.54 -6.40 9.32
CA ASP A 107 -7.50 -7.67 10.06
C ASP A 107 -6.04 -8.07 10.39
N ALA A 108 -5.11 -7.89 9.46
CA ALA A 108 -3.69 -8.14 9.69
C ALA A 108 -3.10 -7.20 10.76
N LEU A 109 -3.45 -5.90 10.70
CA LEU A 109 -3.02 -4.93 11.70
C LEU A 109 -3.57 -5.29 13.10
N GLU A 110 -4.85 -5.61 13.22
CA GLU A 110 -5.46 -5.99 14.49
C GLU A 110 -4.88 -7.30 15.06
N LYS A 111 -4.63 -8.30 14.21
CA LYS A 111 -3.96 -9.56 14.60
C LYS A 111 -2.53 -9.34 15.09
N SER A 112 -1.85 -8.31 14.63
CA SER A 112 -0.54 -7.92 15.16
C SER A 112 -0.58 -7.25 16.54
N GLY A 113 -1.79 -7.03 17.10
CA GLY A 113 -2.01 -6.36 18.38
C GLY A 113 -2.02 -4.83 18.30
N ARG A 114 -1.92 -4.29 17.11
CA ARG A 114 -1.96 -2.84 16.85
C ARG A 114 -3.40 -2.35 16.80
N LYS A 115 -3.58 -1.06 17.06
CA LYS A 115 -4.89 -0.40 17.02
C LYS A 115 -4.96 0.56 15.84
N LEU A 116 -6.09 0.51 15.14
CA LEU A 116 -6.45 1.45 14.10
C LEU A 116 -7.55 2.38 14.62
N LYS A 117 -7.33 3.67 14.53
CA LYS A 117 -8.30 4.69 14.85
C LYS A 117 -8.49 5.64 13.68
N PHE A 118 -9.69 6.14 13.53
CA PHE A 118 -10.02 7.18 12.57
C PHE A 118 -10.48 8.43 13.32
N GLN A 119 -10.02 9.57 12.83
CA GLN A 119 -10.51 10.87 13.24
C GLN A 119 -11.01 11.61 12.01
N TRP A 120 -12.29 11.98 12.03
CA TRP A 120 -12.82 12.83 10.98
C TRP A 120 -12.26 14.23 11.13
N VAL A 121 -11.74 14.78 10.07
CA VAL A 121 -11.34 16.18 9.92
C VAL A 121 -12.25 16.83 8.91
N LYS A 122 -12.46 18.14 9.03
CA LYS A 122 -13.25 18.85 8.03
C LYS A 122 -12.33 19.17 6.84
N GLY A 123 -12.71 18.76 5.65
CA GLY A 123 -11.99 19.12 4.42
C GLY A 123 -11.88 20.64 4.24
N HIS A 124 -10.77 21.09 3.70
CA HIS A 124 -10.47 22.51 3.44
C HIS A 124 -10.67 23.42 4.67
N SER A 125 -10.17 22.98 5.83
CA SER A 125 -10.34 23.68 7.11
C SER A 125 -9.03 24.11 7.77
N ASN A 126 -7.95 24.24 6.99
CA ASN A 126 -6.60 24.54 7.46
C ASN A 126 -6.02 23.48 8.41
N HIS A 127 -6.44 22.21 8.26
CA HIS A 127 -5.75 21.09 8.91
C HIS A 127 -4.53 20.72 8.09
N GLU A 128 -3.35 21.09 8.54
CA GLU A 128 -2.09 21.06 7.78
C GLU A 128 -1.83 19.71 7.09
N LEU A 129 -1.92 18.60 7.83
CA LEU A 129 -1.68 17.27 7.25
C LEU A 129 -2.75 16.86 6.23
N ASN A 130 -4.03 17.19 6.49
CA ASN A 130 -5.11 16.84 5.55
C ASN A 130 -5.00 17.63 4.25
N GLU A 131 -4.67 18.91 4.34
CA GLU A 131 -4.44 19.73 3.14
C GLU A 131 -3.20 19.27 2.36
N ALA A 132 -2.16 18.82 3.07
CA ALA A 132 -1.01 18.23 2.43
C ALA A 132 -1.33 16.93 1.67
N ALA A 133 -2.24 16.09 2.20
CA ALA A 133 -2.71 14.89 1.52
C ALA A 133 -3.57 15.23 0.29
N ASP A 134 -4.55 16.16 0.43
CA ASP A 134 -5.37 16.64 -0.69
C ASP A 134 -4.50 17.19 -1.84
N GLN A 135 -3.54 18.08 -1.51
CA GLN A 135 -2.65 18.67 -2.51
C GLN A 135 -1.85 17.61 -3.26
N ARG A 136 -1.30 16.61 -2.58
CA ARG A 136 -0.52 15.53 -3.20
C ARG A 136 -1.38 14.61 -4.04
N ALA A 137 -2.54 14.20 -3.55
CA ALA A 137 -3.50 13.41 -4.30
C ALA A 137 -3.94 14.12 -5.58
N ARG A 138 -4.26 15.41 -5.47
CA ARG A 138 -4.65 16.26 -6.60
C ARG A 138 -3.50 16.50 -7.58
N ALA A 139 -2.27 16.67 -7.09
CA ALA A 139 -1.09 16.82 -7.94
C ALA A 139 -0.86 15.59 -8.82
N VAL A 140 -1.00 14.37 -8.23
CA VAL A 140 -0.91 13.11 -8.98
C VAL A 140 -2.02 13.03 -10.05
N ALA A 141 -3.27 13.27 -9.68
CA ALA A 141 -4.38 13.25 -10.64
C ALA A 141 -4.16 14.24 -11.80
N THR A 142 -3.59 15.42 -11.49
CA THR A 142 -3.27 16.46 -12.48
C THR A 142 -2.12 16.02 -13.39
N ALA A 143 -1.04 15.49 -12.84
CA ALA A 143 0.09 14.99 -13.62
C ALA A 143 -0.34 13.89 -14.60
N ILE A 144 -1.17 12.94 -14.13
CA ILE A 144 -1.72 11.87 -14.98
C ILE A 144 -2.57 12.44 -16.11
N ARG A 145 -3.48 13.40 -15.81
CA ARG A 145 -4.28 14.07 -16.84
C ARG A 145 -3.41 14.72 -17.91
N ASP A 146 -2.34 15.36 -17.47
CA ASP A 146 -1.45 16.14 -18.34
C ASP A 146 -0.34 15.27 -18.96
N LYS A 147 -0.39 13.93 -18.74
CA LYS A 147 0.59 12.94 -19.21
C LYS A 147 2.03 13.25 -18.76
N GLY A 148 2.16 13.84 -17.59
CA GLY A 148 3.43 14.09 -16.92
C GLY A 148 3.78 12.97 -15.93
N GLU A 149 4.98 13.05 -15.35
CA GLU A 149 5.41 12.15 -14.28
C GLU A 149 4.91 12.68 -12.93
N PRO A 150 4.08 11.91 -12.19
CA PRO A 150 3.66 12.31 -10.85
C PRO A 150 4.79 12.10 -9.84
N ASP A 151 4.90 13.00 -8.87
CA ASP A 151 5.72 12.76 -7.68
C ASP A 151 4.97 11.78 -6.76
N LEU A 152 5.55 10.61 -6.55
CA LEU A 152 4.96 9.53 -5.75
C LEU A 152 5.44 9.54 -4.30
N GLY A 153 6.37 10.42 -3.95
CA GLY A 153 6.89 10.58 -2.61
C GLY A 153 7.96 9.58 -2.20
N PRO A 154 8.63 9.86 -1.07
CA PRO A 154 9.72 9.04 -0.56
C PRO A 154 9.25 7.77 0.19
N GLY A 155 7.94 7.58 0.40
CA GLY A 155 7.42 6.53 1.26
C GLY A 155 7.59 6.87 2.75
N LEU A 156 7.72 5.83 3.59
CA LEU A 156 7.97 6.01 5.04
C LEU A 156 9.37 6.56 5.36
N GLY A 157 10.26 6.64 4.36
CA GLY A 157 11.67 6.90 4.58
C GLY A 157 12.36 5.68 5.22
N THR A 158 13.61 5.48 4.91
CA THR A 158 14.47 4.61 5.72
C THR A 158 14.71 5.35 7.02
N GLY A 159 14.25 4.81 8.14
CA GLY A 159 14.55 5.36 9.46
C GLY A 159 16.03 5.71 9.55
N GLU A 160 16.32 6.86 10.15
CA GLU A 160 17.70 7.27 10.45
C GLU A 160 18.49 6.07 10.95
N LYS A 161 19.55 5.72 10.23
CA LYS A 161 20.57 4.84 10.77
C LYS A 161 21.11 5.54 11.99
N THR A 162 20.69 5.11 13.17
CA THR A 162 21.43 5.38 14.39
C THR A 162 22.82 4.82 14.14
N GLU A 163 23.82 5.69 14.09
CA GLU A 163 25.22 5.30 14.11
C GLU A 163 25.45 4.43 15.35
N VAL A 164 25.46 3.13 15.13
CA VAL A 164 26.05 2.21 16.10
C VAL A 164 27.53 2.11 15.72
N THR A 165 28.35 2.76 16.50
CA THR A 165 29.80 2.63 16.53
C THR A 165 30.23 1.18 16.42
N GLU A 166 31.21 0.98 15.55
CA GLU A 166 31.90 -0.27 15.27
C GLU A 166 32.35 -1.03 16.52
N ALA A 167 32.11 -2.31 16.54
CA ALA A 167 33.03 -3.29 17.10
C ALA A 167 32.84 -4.68 16.49
N GLY A 168 33.80 -5.09 15.69
CA GLY A 168 34.26 -6.48 15.64
C GLY A 168 33.77 -7.43 14.57
N SER A 169 34.34 -7.36 13.37
CA SER A 169 34.94 -8.41 12.52
C SER A 169 34.28 -9.78 12.36
N ARG A 170 34.02 -10.17 11.13
CA ARG A 170 34.66 -11.16 10.24
C ARG A 170 33.63 -11.83 9.32
N ASP A 171 33.78 -11.48 8.07
CA ASP A 171 34.14 -12.31 6.91
C ASP A 171 33.21 -13.47 6.53
N ALA A 172 32.50 -13.28 5.45
CA ALA A 172 32.35 -14.23 4.34
C ALA A 172 31.52 -13.64 3.17
N GLY A 173 32.22 -13.25 2.09
CA GLY A 173 31.81 -13.52 0.71
C GLY A 173 30.63 -12.77 0.12
N GLU A 174 30.90 -11.59 -0.43
CA GLU A 174 30.09 -11.00 -1.51
C GLU A 174 30.13 -11.85 -2.80
N PRO A 175 29.10 -11.65 -3.67
CA PRO A 175 29.46 -10.88 -4.84
C PRO A 175 28.57 -9.65 -5.04
N ALA A 176 29.27 -8.54 -5.26
CA ALA A 176 28.75 -7.27 -5.66
C ALA A 176 28.01 -7.35 -7.01
N GLY A 177 26.77 -6.90 -7.03
CA GLY A 177 26.09 -6.41 -8.21
C GLY A 177 25.63 -4.98 -7.91
N GLU A 178 26.06 -4.04 -8.73
CA GLU A 178 25.58 -2.65 -8.65
C GLU A 178 24.05 -2.59 -8.73
N PRO A 179 23.39 -1.61 -8.07
CA PRO A 179 21.93 -1.46 -8.13
C PRO A 179 21.56 -0.91 -9.52
N GLY A 180 21.39 -1.82 -10.49
CA GLY A 180 20.79 -1.54 -11.77
C GLY A 180 19.30 -1.86 -11.69
N ASP A 181 18.49 -0.94 -12.15
CA ASP A 181 17.07 -1.02 -12.52
C ASP A 181 16.31 -2.29 -12.10
N THR A 182 15.89 -2.34 -10.83
CA THR A 182 14.95 -3.37 -10.39
C THR A 182 13.52 -2.84 -10.53
N VAL A 183 12.73 -3.49 -11.38
CA VAL A 183 11.31 -3.24 -11.52
C VAL A 183 10.56 -4.22 -10.63
N ASN A 184 9.69 -3.74 -9.75
CA ASN A 184 8.82 -4.60 -8.95
C ASN A 184 7.66 -5.10 -9.82
N VAL A 185 7.60 -6.43 -10.00
CA VAL A 185 6.49 -7.09 -10.71
C VAL A 185 5.60 -7.79 -9.69
N TRP A 186 4.31 -7.48 -9.72
CA TRP A 186 3.30 -8.10 -8.86
C TRP A 186 2.58 -9.20 -9.64
N CYS A 187 2.54 -10.40 -9.08
CA CYS A 187 1.82 -11.53 -9.62
C CYS A 187 0.96 -12.16 -8.51
N PRO A 188 -0.37 -12.28 -8.68
CA PRO A 188 -1.20 -13.03 -7.75
C PRO A 188 -0.83 -14.52 -7.84
N LEU A 189 -0.62 -15.14 -6.68
CA LEU A 189 -0.34 -16.58 -6.56
C LEU A 189 -1.50 -17.26 -5.87
N GLU A 190 -1.82 -18.48 -6.30
CA GLU A 190 -2.70 -19.38 -5.57
C GLU A 190 -2.14 -19.59 -4.15
N LYS A 191 -3.02 -19.62 -3.16
CA LYS A 191 -2.64 -19.71 -1.74
C LYS A 191 -1.70 -20.88 -1.47
N ASP A 192 -2.04 -22.06 -1.98
CA ASP A 192 -1.25 -23.29 -1.76
C ASP A 192 0.17 -23.16 -2.37
N LEU A 193 0.30 -22.46 -3.48
CA LEU A 193 1.60 -22.19 -4.10
C LEU A 193 2.39 -21.17 -3.30
N ALA A 194 1.73 -20.13 -2.79
CA ALA A 194 2.36 -19.14 -1.94
C ALA A 194 2.90 -19.77 -0.64
N ASP A 195 2.10 -20.62 0.01
CA ASP A 195 2.49 -21.36 1.22
C ASP A 195 3.71 -22.29 0.95
N GLN A 196 3.73 -22.97 -0.18
CA GLN A 196 4.87 -23.82 -0.59
C GLN A 196 6.15 -23.00 -0.80
N ILE A 197 6.04 -21.81 -1.41
CA ILE A 197 7.17 -20.89 -1.62
C ILE A 197 7.73 -20.41 -0.28
N VAL A 198 6.88 -20.04 0.66
CA VAL A 198 7.27 -19.60 2.01
C VAL A 198 8.01 -20.72 2.75
N GLU A 199 7.45 -21.92 2.78
CA GLU A 199 8.08 -23.10 3.43
C GLU A 199 9.42 -23.45 2.75
N ARG A 200 9.50 -23.41 1.43
CA ARG A 200 10.72 -23.71 0.71
C ARG A 200 11.80 -22.65 0.94
N ALA A 201 11.44 -21.38 0.94
CA ALA A 201 12.36 -20.28 1.23
C ALA A 201 12.95 -20.44 2.63
N LYS A 202 12.11 -20.72 3.63
CA LYS A 202 12.52 -20.96 5.00
C LYS A 202 13.50 -22.15 5.11
N ALA A 203 13.23 -23.24 4.42
CA ALA A 203 14.11 -24.40 4.39
C ALA A 203 15.49 -24.13 3.76
N LEU A 204 15.56 -23.12 2.88
CA LEU A 204 16.80 -22.71 2.19
C LEU A 204 17.50 -21.53 2.86
N GLY A 205 16.96 -20.98 3.95
CA GLY A 205 17.50 -19.79 4.61
C GLY A 205 17.33 -18.51 3.77
N LEU A 206 16.38 -18.50 2.84
CA LEU A 206 16.09 -17.38 1.94
C LEU A 206 14.81 -16.64 2.37
N THR A 207 14.68 -15.39 1.92
CA THR A 207 13.38 -14.75 1.96
C THR A 207 12.48 -15.27 0.82
N PRO A 208 11.14 -15.28 0.98
CA PRO A 208 10.22 -15.69 -0.11
C PRO A 208 10.44 -14.90 -1.40
N HIS A 209 10.75 -13.61 -1.31
CA HIS A 209 11.07 -12.77 -2.46
C HIS A 209 12.37 -13.19 -3.18
N ALA A 210 13.42 -13.53 -2.43
CA ALA A 210 14.67 -13.98 -3.01
C ALA A 210 14.50 -15.32 -3.73
N LEU A 211 13.73 -16.23 -3.16
CA LEU A 211 13.42 -17.51 -3.83
C LEU A 211 12.59 -17.29 -5.09
N LEU A 212 11.55 -16.42 -5.03
CA LEU A 212 10.74 -16.08 -6.21
C LEU A 212 11.59 -15.47 -7.33
N ALA A 213 12.47 -14.52 -7.00
CA ALA A 213 13.36 -13.91 -7.99
C ALA A 213 14.23 -14.97 -8.71
N GLN A 214 14.79 -15.91 -7.96
CA GLN A 214 15.57 -17.01 -8.54
C GLN A 214 14.73 -17.92 -9.44
N VAL A 215 13.53 -18.30 -9.00
CA VAL A 215 12.62 -19.15 -9.78
C VAL A 215 12.18 -18.47 -11.06
N ILE A 216 11.83 -17.18 -10.99
CA ILE A 216 11.44 -16.39 -12.17
C ILE A 216 12.62 -16.28 -13.15
N GLU A 217 13.83 -16.02 -12.66
CA GLU A 217 15.01 -15.89 -13.51
C GLU A 217 15.33 -17.20 -14.24
N VAL A 218 15.26 -18.33 -13.56
CA VAL A 218 15.47 -19.65 -14.15
C VAL A 218 14.38 -19.98 -15.18
N GLY A 219 13.12 -19.82 -14.79
CA GLY A 219 11.99 -20.08 -15.68
C GLY A 219 11.97 -19.18 -16.92
N TRP A 220 12.38 -17.91 -16.77
CA TRP A 220 12.50 -17.00 -17.90
C TRP A 220 13.61 -17.42 -18.89
N LYS A 221 14.78 -17.85 -18.38
CA LYS A 221 15.85 -18.38 -19.22
C LYS A 221 15.40 -19.60 -20.02
N GLU A 222 14.76 -20.56 -19.36
CA GLU A 222 14.23 -21.77 -20.03
C GLU A 222 13.14 -21.43 -21.06
N HIS A 223 12.24 -20.49 -20.76
CA HIS A 223 11.19 -20.07 -21.69
C HIS A 223 11.76 -19.36 -22.91
N ARG A 224 12.73 -18.47 -22.72
CA ARG A 224 13.41 -17.78 -23.80
C ARG A 224 14.16 -18.74 -24.73
N ASP A 225 14.83 -19.74 -24.16
CA ASP A 225 15.66 -20.71 -24.92
C ASP A 225 14.82 -21.81 -25.59
N SER A 226 13.57 -22.04 -25.13
CA SER A 226 12.60 -22.96 -25.73
C SER A 226 11.68 -22.31 -26.78
N GLY A 227 11.74 -20.98 -26.94
CA GLY A 227 10.96 -20.22 -27.92
C GLY A 227 11.58 -20.33 -29.34
N LYS A 228 11.28 -21.43 -30.06
CA LYS A 228 11.34 -21.56 -31.52
C LYS A 228 9.93 -21.65 -32.06
#